data_56416ab83cf7341b94cb3c331a12ffb7
#
_entry.id   56416ab83cf7341b94cb3c331a12ffb7
#
_cell.length_a   1.000
_cell.length_b   1.000
_cell.length_c   1.000
_cell.angle_alpha   90.00
_cell.angle_beta   90.00
_cell.angle_gamma   90.00
#
_symmetry.space_group_name_H-M   'P 1'
#
loop_
_entity.id
_entity.type
_entity.pdbx_description
1 polymer ?
#
loop_
_entity_poly.entity_id
_entity_poly.type
_entity_poly.pdbx_seq_one_letter_code
_entity_poly.pdbx_strand_id
1 'polypeptide(L)'
;MSNIIRFTFVGDPVIPNKGLITEGKTPWDSDSLRLSIGVKVDDSTVFAGLYDSVKETIKTIDTDNQPMEIDWEDRTDEQVREKVAGFRKYRTNIGSDETLTFITGYDFISYLAAALQDYNEPIVVNGTLDIRYDNKGILRKNYNITSVWKARENEAKKLAVIGDLYFSSKALDKSCFDETKKMFLDSYVLQYINKDEGSKFVPFPTVLNLSKYNDENEHHQQLKKFKLSCIEYKKNTIHHMMWEMRVVDGTEEVEFTEDQLTPLQKMQIELGTRTLDDFRPRGSIRGPRNHEIRLFEPVCMGDFENGLVDSGMKISEFEDQIYIPAKDENVESMETVDEQVSDSSTKDASDDELF
;
A
#
# COMPACT_ATOMS: atom_id res chain seq x y z
N MET A 1 -18.23 -7.82 12.16
CA MET A 1 -17.63 -6.48 12.00
C MET A 1 -16.52 -6.63 10.99
N SER A 2 -16.51 -5.86 9.90
CA SER A 2 -15.37 -5.89 8.97
C SER A 2 -14.16 -5.23 9.65
N ASN A 3 -13.01 -5.90 9.63
CA ASN A 3 -11.76 -5.32 10.14
C ASN A 3 -11.27 -4.30 9.14
N ILE A 4 -11.34 -3.01 9.49
CA ILE A 4 -10.87 -1.94 8.62
C ILE A 4 -9.34 -1.95 8.65
N ILE A 5 -8.74 -2.22 7.50
CA ILE A 5 -7.30 -2.07 7.33
C ILE A 5 -7.01 -0.59 7.12
N ARG A 6 -6.10 -0.05 7.91
CA ARG A 6 -5.71 1.37 7.85
C ARG A 6 -4.30 1.49 7.28
N PHE A 7 -4.04 2.58 6.59
CA PHE A 7 -2.68 2.91 6.19
C PHE A 7 -2.27 4.30 6.69
N THR A 8 -0.99 4.46 6.90
CA THR A 8 -0.31 5.73 7.19
C THR A 8 0.98 5.76 6.39
N PHE A 9 1.03 6.62 5.38
CA PHE A 9 2.20 6.83 4.55
C PHE A 9 2.82 8.17 4.90
N VAL A 10 4.08 8.17 5.29
CA VAL A 10 4.88 9.35 5.64
C VAL A 10 6.07 9.40 4.70
N GLY A 11 6.18 10.44 3.89
CA GLY A 11 7.27 10.54 2.92
C GLY A 11 7.15 11.74 1.99
N ASP A 12 7.97 11.76 0.95
CA ASP A 12 8.00 12.85 -0.01
C ASP A 12 6.83 12.71 -0.99
N PRO A 13 6.07 13.78 -1.27
CA PRO A 13 4.96 13.73 -2.21
C PRO A 13 5.48 13.50 -3.64
N VAL A 14 4.79 12.65 -4.39
CA VAL A 14 5.06 12.38 -5.79
C VAL A 14 3.79 12.65 -6.60
N ILE A 15 3.89 13.57 -7.54
CA ILE A 15 2.81 13.87 -8.47
C ILE A 15 2.87 12.84 -9.61
N PRO A 16 1.78 12.12 -9.91
CA PRO A 16 1.73 11.23 -11.06
C PRO A 16 1.95 11.98 -12.39
N ASN A 17 2.50 11.32 -13.39
CA ASN A 17 2.72 11.92 -14.73
C ASN A 17 1.44 12.47 -15.38
N LYS A 18 0.27 11.93 -14.99
CA LYS A 18 -1.06 12.39 -15.48
C LYS A 18 -1.63 13.55 -14.66
N GLY A 19 -0.88 14.08 -13.68
CA GLY A 19 -1.32 15.10 -12.74
C GLY A 19 -1.92 14.52 -11.46
N LEU A 20 -2.15 15.41 -10.48
CA LEU A 20 -2.75 15.05 -9.17
C LEU A 20 -4.21 14.64 -9.30
N ILE A 21 -4.96 15.30 -10.18
CA ILE A 21 -6.38 15.05 -10.38
C ILE A 21 -6.69 14.62 -11.81
N THR A 22 -7.74 13.85 -11.92
CA THR A 22 -8.38 13.53 -13.19
C THR A 22 -9.85 13.88 -13.05
N GLU A 23 -10.33 14.73 -13.96
CA GLU A 23 -11.74 15.09 -14.08
C GLU A 23 -12.46 14.08 -14.97
N GLY A 24 -13.72 13.84 -14.69
CA GLY A 24 -14.54 12.92 -15.46
C GLY A 24 -16.03 13.14 -15.24
N LYS A 25 -16.80 12.25 -15.84
CA LYS A 25 -18.25 12.19 -15.65
C LYS A 25 -18.63 10.83 -15.08
N THR A 26 -19.65 10.82 -14.24
CA THR A 26 -20.29 9.57 -13.81
C THR A 26 -21.17 9.03 -14.96
N PRO A 27 -21.63 7.77 -14.89
CA PRO A 27 -22.62 7.25 -15.85
C PRO A 27 -23.93 8.06 -15.91
N TRP A 28 -24.22 8.88 -14.92
CA TRP A 28 -25.38 9.78 -14.84
C TRP A 28 -25.05 11.23 -15.19
N ASP A 29 -23.94 11.46 -15.90
CA ASP A 29 -23.46 12.78 -16.37
C ASP A 29 -23.12 13.80 -15.26
N SER A 30 -22.99 13.37 -14.02
CA SER A 30 -22.50 14.23 -12.92
C SER A 30 -20.98 14.37 -12.97
N ASP A 31 -20.47 15.56 -12.64
CA ASP A 31 -19.03 15.81 -12.55
C ASP A 31 -18.37 14.94 -11.47
N SER A 32 -17.21 14.43 -11.76
CA SER A 32 -16.44 13.60 -10.84
C SER A 32 -14.97 13.97 -10.83
N LEU A 33 -14.34 13.82 -9.67
CA LEU A 33 -12.92 14.05 -9.46
C LEU A 33 -12.26 12.80 -8.90
N ARG A 34 -11.08 12.52 -9.41
CA ARG A 34 -10.18 11.49 -8.85
C ARG A 34 -8.85 12.13 -8.51
N LEU A 35 -8.46 12.03 -7.25
CA LEU A 35 -7.14 12.39 -6.74
C LEU A 35 -6.23 11.15 -6.75
N SER A 36 -4.95 11.34 -7.09
CA SER A 36 -3.91 10.34 -6.89
C SER A 36 -2.66 11.02 -6.37
N ILE A 37 -2.20 10.60 -5.18
CA ILE A 37 -0.99 11.13 -4.54
C ILE A 37 -0.02 9.98 -4.35
N GLY A 38 1.19 10.10 -4.89
CA GLY A 38 2.30 9.22 -4.57
C GLY A 38 2.98 9.65 -3.27
N VAL A 39 3.40 8.69 -2.47
CA VAL A 39 4.28 8.91 -1.31
C VAL A 39 5.52 8.07 -1.50
N LYS A 40 6.69 8.74 -1.52
CA LYS A 40 7.98 8.11 -1.73
C LYS A 40 8.74 7.99 -0.41
N VAL A 41 9.24 6.79 -0.17
CA VAL A 41 10.17 6.47 0.92
C VAL A 41 11.27 5.59 0.33
N ASP A 42 12.49 6.06 0.38
CA ASP A 42 13.63 5.43 -0.27
C ASP A 42 13.33 5.15 -1.76
N ASP A 43 13.45 3.90 -2.20
CA ASP A 43 13.14 3.49 -3.57
C ASP A 43 11.69 3.05 -3.78
N SER A 44 10.88 3.06 -2.72
CA SER A 44 9.47 2.65 -2.77
C SER A 44 8.58 3.86 -3.00
N THR A 45 7.63 3.75 -3.94
CA THR A 45 6.59 4.76 -4.16
C THR A 45 5.23 4.09 -4.21
N VAL A 46 4.34 4.51 -3.33
CA VAL A 46 2.97 3.98 -3.27
C VAL A 46 1.99 5.11 -3.56
N PHE A 47 1.00 4.81 -4.42
CA PHE A 47 -0.05 5.76 -4.76
C PHE A 47 -1.30 5.49 -3.95
N ALA A 48 -1.79 6.53 -3.27
CA ALA A 48 -3.08 6.55 -2.62
C ALA A 48 -4.04 7.45 -3.41
N GLY A 49 -5.32 7.13 -3.40
CA GLY A 49 -6.31 7.86 -4.18
C GLY A 49 -7.57 8.18 -3.41
N LEU A 50 -8.36 9.05 -3.99
CA LEU A 50 -9.71 9.35 -3.57
C LEU A 50 -10.55 9.65 -4.82
N TYR A 51 -11.78 9.16 -4.84
CA TYR A 51 -12.75 9.45 -5.88
C TYR A 51 -14.04 9.95 -5.25
N ASP A 52 -14.59 11.03 -5.79
CA ASP A 52 -15.93 11.48 -5.45
C ASP A 52 -16.57 12.21 -6.65
N SER A 53 -17.88 12.39 -6.59
CA SER A 53 -18.66 13.03 -7.65
C SER A 53 -19.73 13.95 -7.06
N VAL A 54 -20.19 14.88 -7.86
CA VAL A 54 -21.34 15.72 -7.54
C VAL A 54 -22.58 14.85 -7.37
N LYS A 55 -23.39 15.14 -6.36
CA LYS A 55 -24.60 14.42 -5.97
C LYS A 55 -25.72 15.42 -5.71
N GLU A 56 -26.96 14.98 -5.73
CA GLU A 56 -28.06 15.83 -5.27
C GLU A 56 -28.03 15.98 -3.75
N THR A 57 -27.83 14.85 -3.04
CA THR A 57 -27.76 14.81 -1.59
C THR A 57 -26.58 13.99 -1.11
N ILE A 58 -26.06 14.32 0.06
CA ILE A 58 -24.96 13.64 0.74
C ILE A 58 -25.54 12.84 1.91
N LYS A 59 -25.46 11.51 1.82
CA LYS A 59 -25.86 10.62 2.91
C LYS A 59 -24.68 10.43 3.85
N THR A 60 -24.85 10.81 5.11
CA THR A 60 -23.81 10.76 6.13
C THR A 60 -24.39 10.40 7.49
N ILE A 61 -23.62 10.57 8.54
CA ILE A 61 -23.97 10.29 9.92
C ILE A 61 -23.65 11.55 10.75
N ASP A 62 -24.54 11.92 11.63
CA ASP A 62 -24.34 13.04 12.53
C ASP A 62 -23.45 12.67 13.76
N THR A 63 -23.22 13.64 14.62
CA THR A 63 -22.42 13.47 15.86
C THR A 63 -23.01 12.48 16.84
N ASP A 64 -24.33 12.22 16.77
CA ASP A 64 -25.06 11.26 17.62
C ASP A 64 -25.17 9.87 16.97
N ASN A 65 -24.44 9.65 15.87
CA ASN A 65 -24.46 8.43 15.05
C ASN A 65 -25.81 8.14 14.39
N GLN A 66 -26.61 9.17 14.14
CA GLN A 66 -27.87 9.02 13.40
C GLN A 66 -27.65 9.29 11.91
N PRO A 67 -28.38 8.60 11.01
CA PRO A 67 -28.36 8.90 9.58
C PRO A 67 -28.80 10.35 9.34
N MET A 68 -28.06 11.05 8.47
CA MET A 68 -28.27 12.43 8.10
C MET A 68 -28.17 12.59 6.58
N GLU A 69 -29.06 13.36 5.98
CA GLU A 69 -28.97 13.78 4.59
C GLU A 69 -28.74 15.31 4.53
N ILE A 70 -27.86 15.71 3.62
CA ILE A 70 -27.46 17.11 3.42
C ILE A 70 -27.61 17.41 1.93
N ASP A 71 -28.26 18.50 1.58
CA ASP A 71 -28.30 18.96 0.21
C ASP A 71 -26.92 19.37 -0.27
N TRP A 72 -26.61 19.10 -1.54
CA TRP A 72 -25.28 19.37 -2.07
C TRP A 72 -24.85 20.83 -1.93
N GLU A 73 -25.80 21.75 -2.02
CA GLU A 73 -25.56 23.19 -1.91
C GLU A 73 -25.12 23.61 -0.50
N ASP A 74 -25.58 22.90 0.53
CA ASP A 74 -25.28 23.18 1.95
C ASP A 74 -23.97 22.55 2.43
N ARG A 75 -23.26 21.78 1.59
CA ARG A 75 -22.05 21.04 1.97
C ARG A 75 -20.89 21.91 2.49
N THR A 76 -20.89 23.19 2.15
CA THR A 76 -19.87 24.14 2.57
C THR A 76 -20.28 24.95 3.80
N ASP A 77 -21.53 24.87 4.24
CA ASP A 77 -22.02 25.53 5.43
C ASP A 77 -21.34 24.98 6.70
N GLU A 78 -20.81 25.89 7.51
CA GLU A 78 -20.07 25.54 8.73
C GLU A 78 -20.98 24.88 9.77
N GLN A 79 -22.21 25.36 9.94
CA GLN A 79 -23.17 24.78 10.88
C GLN A 79 -23.61 23.37 10.48
N VAL A 80 -23.74 23.11 9.17
CA VAL A 80 -24.02 21.80 8.64
C VAL A 80 -22.81 20.87 8.85
N ARG A 81 -21.61 21.38 8.54
CA ARG A 81 -20.37 20.63 8.70
C ARG A 81 -20.10 20.25 10.16
N GLU A 82 -20.43 21.09 11.13
CA GLU A 82 -20.28 20.78 12.55
C GLU A 82 -21.14 19.61 13.01
N LYS A 83 -22.33 19.44 12.45
CA LYS A 83 -23.23 18.34 12.78
C LYS A 83 -22.78 16.98 12.26
N VAL A 84 -21.93 16.92 11.24
CA VAL A 84 -21.45 15.65 10.68
C VAL A 84 -20.44 15.00 11.63
N ALA A 85 -20.54 13.68 11.82
CA ALA A 85 -19.61 12.91 12.62
C ALA A 85 -18.16 13.07 12.15
N GLY A 86 -17.24 13.25 13.11
CA GLY A 86 -15.84 13.54 12.81
C GLY A 86 -15.13 12.51 11.91
N PHE A 87 -15.49 11.22 12.04
CA PHE A 87 -14.91 10.13 11.25
C PHE A 87 -15.44 10.07 9.80
N ARG A 88 -16.47 10.87 9.47
CA ARG A 88 -17.01 11.04 8.12
C ARG A 88 -16.43 12.25 7.38
N LYS A 89 -15.56 13.01 8.02
CA LYS A 89 -14.95 14.21 7.45
C LYS A 89 -13.56 13.91 6.89
N TYR A 90 -13.26 14.50 5.76
CA TYR A 90 -11.90 14.59 5.23
C TYR A 90 -11.17 15.75 5.90
N ARG A 91 -9.86 15.62 6.12
CA ARG A 91 -9.10 16.61 6.87
C ARG A 91 -7.72 16.85 6.27
N THR A 92 -7.27 18.10 6.35
CA THR A 92 -5.90 18.49 5.96
C THR A 92 -5.46 19.75 6.70
N ASN A 93 -4.14 19.94 6.77
CA ASN A 93 -3.51 21.24 7.07
C ASN A 93 -2.50 21.65 5.99
N ILE A 94 -2.50 20.96 4.83
CA ILE A 94 -1.66 21.35 3.69
C ILE A 94 -2.16 22.72 3.19
N GLY A 95 -1.25 23.67 2.98
CA GLY A 95 -1.61 25.02 2.55
C GLY A 95 -2.29 25.90 3.61
N SER A 96 -2.40 25.43 4.86
CA SER A 96 -3.02 26.16 5.97
C SER A 96 -2.25 25.92 7.27
N ASP A 97 -2.35 26.85 8.22
CA ASP A 97 -1.85 26.66 9.60
C ASP A 97 -2.92 25.99 10.49
N GLU A 98 -4.16 25.99 10.06
CA GLU A 98 -5.28 25.38 10.76
C GLU A 98 -5.72 24.08 10.09
N THR A 99 -6.41 23.23 10.85
CA THR A 99 -7.05 22.02 10.31
C THR A 99 -8.30 22.39 9.53
N LEU A 100 -8.27 22.13 8.25
CA LEU A 100 -9.44 22.24 7.38
C LEU A 100 -10.21 20.92 7.33
N THR A 101 -11.54 21.01 7.33
CA THR A 101 -12.43 19.84 7.29
C THR A 101 -13.43 19.96 6.15
N PHE A 102 -13.67 18.83 5.48
CA PHE A 102 -14.59 18.74 4.35
C PHE A 102 -15.55 17.57 4.57
N ILE A 103 -16.82 17.70 4.22
CA ILE A 103 -17.79 16.62 4.30
C ILE A 103 -17.93 15.84 2.99
N THR A 104 -17.36 16.34 1.89
CA THR A 104 -17.29 15.64 0.60
C THR A 104 -15.86 15.39 0.19
N GLY A 105 -15.63 14.27 -0.48
CA GLY A 105 -14.36 14.00 -1.15
C GLY A 105 -14.11 14.96 -2.31
N TYR A 106 -15.17 15.42 -2.97
CA TYR A 106 -15.09 16.35 -4.11
C TYR A 106 -14.41 17.68 -3.71
N ASP A 107 -14.90 18.32 -2.64
CA ASP A 107 -14.33 19.59 -2.15
C ASP A 107 -12.91 19.38 -1.59
N PHE A 108 -12.69 18.26 -0.91
CA PHE A 108 -11.36 17.90 -0.38
C PHE A 108 -10.34 17.68 -1.51
N ILE A 109 -10.72 16.98 -2.60
CA ILE A 109 -9.88 16.77 -3.78
C ILE A 109 -9.56 18.12 -4.44
N SER A 110 -10.57 18.96 -4.65
CA SER A 110 -10.40 20.27 -5.28
C SER A 110 -9.44 21.16 -4.49
N TYR A 111 -9.57 21.18 -3.18
CA TYR A 111 -8.67 21.92 -2.30
C TYR A 111 -7.24 21.38 -2.35
N LEU A 112 -7.06 20.06 -2.17
CA LEU A 112 -5.72 19.44 -2.14
C LEU A 112 -4.98 19.57 -3.47
N ALA A 113 -5.68 19.54 -4.58
CA ALA A 113 -5.07 19.70 -5.91
C ALA A 113 -4.36 21.05 -6.04
N ALA A 114 -4.97 22.12 -5.54
CA ALA A 114 -4.35 23.44 -5.51
C ALA A 114 -3.24 23.54 -4.47
N ALA A 115 -3.47 23.00 -3.27
CA ALA A 115 -2.54 23.13 -2.14
C ALA A 115 -1.25 22.30 -2.31
N LEU A 116 -1.30 21.19 -3.07
CA LEU A 116 -0.14 20.30 -3.31
C LEU A 116 0.64 20.63 -4.59
N GLN A 117 0.17 21.54 -5.41
CA GLN A 117 0.79 21.82 -6.71
C GLN A 117 2.27 22.21 -6.60
N ASP A 118 2.62 23.03 -5.61
CA ASP A 118 3.97 23.52 -5.35
C ASP A 118 4.52 23.04 -3.98
N TYR A 119 3.86 22.05 -3.38
CA TYR A 119 4.24 21.55 -2.06
C TYR A 119 5.30 20.46 -2.16
N ASN A 120 6.48 20.71 -1.57
CA ASN A 120 7.67 19.83 -1.69
C ASN A 120 8.13 19.25 -0.33
N GLU A 121 7.46 19.61 0.77
CA GLU A 121 7.82 19.05 2.08
C GLU A 121 7.17 17.67 2.28
N PRO A 122 7.73 16.83 3.17
CA PRO A 122 7.13 15.54 3.49
C PRO A 122 5.68 15.66 3.98
N ILE A 123 4.86 14.69 3.57
CA ILE A 123 3.45 14.61 3.94
C ILE A 123 3.13 13.31 4.68
N VAL A 124 2.03 13.35 5.43
CA VAL A 124 1.40 12.18 6.03
C VAL A 124 0.06 11.95 5.34
N VAL A 125 -0.08 10.83 4.65
CA VAL A 125 -1.33 10.43 4.01
C VAL A 125 -1.93 9.27 4.80
N ASN A 126 -3.14 9.46 5.35
CA ASN A 126 -3.86 8.43 6.07
C ASN A 126 -5.12 8.01 5.32
N GLY A 127 -5.50 6.76 5.54
CA GLY A 127 -6.72 6.25 4.95
C GLY A 127 -6.99 4.79 5.26
N THR A 128 -7.82 4.19 4.41
CA THR A 128 -8.22 2.80 4.49
C THR A 128 -7.77 2.04 3.25
N LEU A 129 -7.29 0.82 3.46
CA LEU A 129 -6.97 -0.10 2.37
C LEU A 129 -8.20 -0.97 2.10
N ASP A 130 -8.71 -0.86 0.88
CA ASP A 130 -9.77 -1.68 0.35
C ASP A 130 -9.18 -2.72 -0.61
N ILE A 131 -9.59 -3.98 -0.44
CA ILE A 131 -9.09 -5.10 -1.22
C ILE A 131 -10.27 -5.69 -1.97
N ARG A 132 -10.22 -5.64 -3.30
CA ARG A 132 -11.30 -6.11 -4.17
C ARG A 132 -10.74 -6.84 -5.37
N TYR A 133 -11.54 -7.78 -5.87
CA TYR A 133 -11.29 -8.33 -7.19
C TYR A 133 -11.88 -7.40 -8.25
N ASP A 134 -11.10 -7.14 -9.29
CA ASP A 134 -11.61 -6.46 -10.48
C ASP A 134 -12.46 -7.40 -11.35
N ASN A 135 -13.04 -6.88 -12.42
CA ASN A 135 -13.90 -7.62 -13.34
C ASN A 135 -13.16 -8.78 -14.06
N LYS A 136 -11.82 -8.81 -14.00
CA LYS A 136 -10.98 -9.87 -14.54
C LYS A 136 -10.58 -10.91 -13.47
N GLY A 137 -11.11 -10.78 -12.24
CA GLY A 137 -10.74 -11.63 -11.11
C GLY A 137 -9.35 -11.36 -10.55
N ILE A 138 -8.75 -10.20 -10.85
CA ILE A 138 -7.45 -9.81 -10.32
C ILE A 138 -7.64 -9.05 -9.01
N LEU A 139 -6.94 -9.48 -7.96
CA LEU A 139 -6.98 -8.84 -6.66
C LEU A 139 -6.31 -7.46 -6.72
N ARG A 140 -7.08 -6.40 -6.41
CA ARG A 140 -6.63 -5.01 -6.37
C ARG A 140 -6.59 -4.50 -4.94
N LYS A 141 -5.57 -3.69 -4.66
CA LYS A 141 -5.38 -3.00 -3.37
C LYS A 141 -5.55 -1.51 -3.62
N ASN A 142 -6.60 -0.92 -3.06
CA ASN A 142 -6.93 0.50 -3.23
C ASN A 142 -6.71 1.23 -1.91
N TYR A 143 -5.75 2.12 -1.87
CA TYR A 143 -5.46 3.00 -0.72
C TYR A 143 -6.36 4.24 -0.81
N ASN A 144 -7.47 4.24 -0.07
CA ASN A 144 -8.45 5.31 -0.07
C ASN A 144 -8.11 6.38 0.97
N ILE A 145 -7.84 7.60 0.53
CA ILE A 145 -7.40 8.72 1.37
C ILE A 145 -8.57 9.21 2.22
N THR A 146 -8.32 9.47 3.50
CA THR A 146 -9.23 10.15 4.43
C THR A 146 -8.65 11.44 4.98
N SER A 147 -7.32 11.57 5.03
CA SER A 147 -6.66 12.81 5.45
C SER A 147 -5.25 12.94 4.89
N VAL A 148 -4.80 14.18 4.72
CA VAL A 148 -3.43 14.52 4.30
C VAL A 148 -2.92 15.63 5.20
N TRP A 149 -1.72 15.43 5.78
CA TRP A 149 -1.13 16.38 6.74
C TRP A 149 0.31 16.73 6.36
N LYS A 150 0.77 17.88 6.80
CA LYS A 150 2.21 18.19 6.87
C LYS A 150 2.86 17.18 7.81
N ALA A 151 3.95 16.55 7.41
CA ALA A 151 4.72 15.73 8.33
C ALA A 151 5.35 16.59 9.41
N ARG A 152 5.49 16.04 10.61
CA ARG A 152 6.20 16.71 11.71
C ARG A 152 7.70 16.72 11.42
N GLU A 153 8.40 17.71 11.94
CA GLU A 153 9.85 17.70 11.96
C GLU A 153 10.35 16.40 12.63
N ASN A 154 11.24 15.67 11.97
CA ASN A 154 11.76 14.37 12.41
C ASN A 154 10.75 13.19 12.44
N GLU A 155 9.59 13.31 11.82
CA GLU A 155 8.70 12.18 11.68
C GLU A 155 9.31 11.11 10.74
N ALA A 156 9.40 9.87 11.22
CA ALA A 156 10.03 8.80 10.48
C ALA A 156 9.25 8.47 9.19
N LYS A 157 9.91 8.52 8.04
CA LYS A 157 9.33 8.15 6.76
C LYS A 157 8.96 6.66 6.77
N LYS A 158 7.74 6.34 6.34
CA LYS A 158 7.23 4.97 6.31
C LYS A 158 6.02 4.81 5.38
N LEU A 159 5.89 3.63 4.81
CA LEU A 159 4.71 3.19 4.08
C LEU A 159 4.02 2.08 4.91
N ALA A 160 3.30 2.47 5.94
CA ALA A 160 2.74 1.56 6.92
C ALA A 160 1.28 1.20 6.62
N VAL A 161 0.95 -0.09 6.83
CA VAL A 161 -0.41 -0.63 6.81
C VAL A 161 -0.64 -1.37 8.11
N ILE A 162 -1.78 -1.18 8.76
CA ILE A 162 -2.16 -1.87 9.99
C ILE A 162 -3.46 -2.62 9.72
N GLY A 163 -3.45 -3.91 9.99
CA GLY A 163 -4.62 -4.77 9.83
C GLY A 163 -4.53 -6.07 10.61
N ASP A 164 -5.67 -6.67 10.81
CA ASP A 164 -5.80 -7.98 11.46
C ASP A 164 -5.66 -9.08 10.41
N LEU A 165 -4.64 -9.91 10.54
CA LEU A 165 -4.31 -10.99 9.62
C LEU A 165 -4.79 -12.33 10.18
N TYR A 166 -5.50 -13.09 9.34
CA TYR A 166 -5.98 -14.43 9.61
C TYR A 166 -5.12 -15.46 8.88
N PHE A 167 -4.67 -16.48 9.57
CA PHE A 167 -3.80 -17.52 9.00
C PHE A 167 -3.91 -18.84 9.77
N SER A 168 -3.56 -19.93 9.09
CA SER A 168 -3.48 -21.26 9.67
C SER A 168 -2.05 -21.62 10.11
N SER A 169 -1.91 -22.72 10.83
CA SER A 169 -0.58 -23.26 11.20
C SER A 169 0.30 -23.69 10.02
N LYS A 170 -0.31 -23.85 8.83
CA LYS A 170 0.38 -24.26 7.59
C LYS A 170 0.63 -23.10 6.63
N ALA A 171 0.24 -21.89 7.01
CA ALA A 171 0.30 -20.71 6.15
C ALA A 171 1.74 -20.19 5.91
N LEU A 172 2.72 -20.61 6.73
CA LEU A 172 4.09 -20.12 6.64
C LEU A 172 4.94 -20.98 5.71
N ASP A 173 5.29 -20.44 4.56
CA ASP A 173 6.22 -21.03 3.59
C ASP A 173 7.65 -20.54 3.85
N LYS A 174 8.56 -21.48 4.08
CA LYS A 174 9.99 -21.26 4.34
C LYS A 174 10.88 -21.76 3.19
N SER A 175 10.32 -22.15 2.06
CA SER A 175 11.06 -22.81 0.98
C SER A 175 12.25 -22.00 0.45
N CYS A 176 12.12 -20.67 0.40
CA CYS A 176 13.18 -19.77 -0.08
C CYS A 176 14.00 -19.11 1.05
N PHE A 177 13.83 -19.56 2.31
CA PHE A 177 14.43 -18.84 3.45
C PHE A 177 15.95 -18.85 3.44
N ASP A 178 16.57 -19.97 3.08
CA ASP A 178 18.05 -20.09 3.12
C ASP A 178 18.72 -19.14 2.12
N GLU A 179 18.10 -18.92 0.97
CA GLU A 179 18.62 -18.06 -0.10
C GLU A 179 18.29 -16.58 0.12
N THR A 180 17.05 -16.28 0.50
CA THR A 180 16.54 -14.89 0.47
C THR A 180 16.38 -14.28 1.87
N LYS A 181 16.44 -15.11 2.93
CA LYS A 181 16.07 -14.75 4.31
C LYS A 181 14.64 -14.22 4.43
N LYS A 182 13.78 -14.58 3.47
CA LYS A 182 12.35 -14.25 3.44
C LYS A 182 11.51 -15.51 3.68
N MET A 183 10.40 -15.32 4.38
CA MET A 183 9.34 -16.32 4.54
C MET A 183 8.04 -15.72 4.04
N PHE A 184 7.22 -16.50 3.36
CA PHE A 184 5.93 -16.05 2.86
C PHE A 184 4.84 -16.56 3.79
N LEU A 185 3.91 -15.67 4.15
CA LEU A 185 2.76 -16.02 4.97
C LEU A 185 1.49 -15.86 4.13
N ASP A 186 0.82 -16.99 3.88
CA ASP A 186 -0.49 -17.04 3.25
C ASP A 186 -1.54 -16.58 4.26
N SER A 187 -1.69 -15.27 4.36
CA SER A 187 -2.63 -14.64 5.26
C SER A 187 -3.84 -14.09 4.51
N TYR A 188 -4.90 -13.84 5.28
CA TYR A 188 -6.18 -13.34 4.81
C TYR A 188 -6.64 -12.19 5.68
N VAL A 189 -7.52 -11.37 5.14
CA VAL A 189 -8.18 -10.28 5.85
C VAL A 189 -9.69 -10.40 5.67
N LEU A 190 -10.44 -9.99 6.68
CA LEU A 190 -11.90 -9.99 6.62
C LEU A 190 -12.38 -8.71 5.96
N GLN A 191 -13.00 -8.82 4.78
CA GLN A 191 -13.52 -7.70 3.99
C GLN A 191 -15.02 -7.82 3.77
N TYR A 192 -15.73 -6.70 3.78
CA TYR A 192 -17.12 -6.65 3.34
C TYR A 192 -17.15 -6.61 1.81
N ILE A 193 -17.73 -7.61 1.19
CA ILE A 193 -17.81 -7.74 -0.25
C ILE A 193 -19.00 -6.95 -0.80
N ASN A 194 -20.20 -7.38 -0.44
CA ASN A 194 -21.46 -6.73 -0.83
C ASN A 194 -22.58 -7.20 0.12
N LYS A 195 -23.82 -6.79 -0.15
CA LYS A 195 -24.98 -7.10 0.70
C LYS A 195 -25.33 -8.60 0.73
N ASP A 196 -25.10 -9.29 -0.37
CA ASP A 196 -25.48 -10.70 -0.53
C ASP A 196 -24.41 -11.63 0.06
N GLU A 197 -23.14 -11.32 -0.15
CA GLU A 197 -21.99 -12.10 0.33
C GLU A 197 -21.62 -11.76 1.79
N GLY A 198 -21.92 -10.55 2.24
CA GLY A 198 -21.52 -10.07 3.56
C GLY A 198 -20.01 -9.87 3.69
N SER A 199 -19.46 -10.25 4.85
CA SER A 199 -18.02 -10.21 5.10
C SER A 199 -17.41 -11.57 4.80
N LYS A 200 -16.34 -11.60 4.00
CA LYS A 200 -15.62 -12.79 3.57
C LYS A 200 -14.11 -12.60 3.78
N PHE A 201 -13.39 -13.70 3.85
CA PHE A 201 -11.94 -13.70 3.88
C PHE A 201 -11.38 -13.52 2.46
N VAL A 202 -10.49 -12.55 2.31
CA VAL A 202 -9.83 -12.24 1.04
C VAL A 202 -8.33 -12.46 1.21
N PRO A 203 -7.64 -13.10 0.24
CA PRO A 203 -6.20 -13.32 0.32
C PRO A 203 -5.42 -12.04 0.50
N PHE A 204 -4.49 -12.04 1.43
CA PHE A 204 -3.60 -10.92 1.72
C PHE A 204 -2.20 -11.43 2.03
N PRO A 205 -1.50 -11.97 1.02
CA PRO A 205 -0.18 -12.55 1.23
C PRO A 205 0.81 -11.52 1.75
N THR A 206 1.56 -11.90 2.78
CA THR A 206 2.56 -11.05 3.42
C THR A 206 3.92 -11.75 3.49
N VAL A 207 4.98 -10.97 3.70
CA VAL A 207 6.36 -11.47 3.73
C VAL A 207 7.00 -11.11 5.06
N LEU A 208 7.56 -12.09 5.75
CA LEU A 208 8.48 -11.87 6.85
C LEU A 208 9.90 -11.82 6.31
N ASN A 209 10.47 -10.63 6.21
CA ASN A 209 11.86 -10.43 5.77
C ASN A 209 12.78 -10.32 6.98
N LEU A 210 13.70 -11.27 7.13
CA LEU A 210 14.67 -11.34 8.21
C LEU A 210 16.10 -11.00 7.76
N SER A 211 16.32 -10.56 6.52
CA SER A 211 17.65 -10.28 5.97
C SER A 211 18.42 -9.19 6.73
N LYS A 212 17.71 -8.23 7.34
CA LYS A 212 18.33 -7.15 8.13
C LYS A 212 18.80 -7.56 9.54
N TYR A 213 18.52 -8.80 9.98
CA TYR A 213 18.87 -9.26 11.31
C TYR A 213 20.16 -10.07 11.27
N ASN A 214 21.20 -9.55 11.92
CA ASN A 214 22.47 -10.25 12.07
C ASN A 214 22.36 -11.40 13.10
N ASP A 215 22.79 -12.60 12.73
CA ASP A 215 22.74 -13.78 13.58
C ASP A 215 23.78 -13.76 14.73
N GLU A 216 24.81 -12.93 14.63
CA GLU A 216 25.79 -12.72 15.70
C GLU A 216 25.29 -11.77 16.80
N ASN A 217 24.22 -11.01 16.55
CA ASN A 217 23.66 -10.06 17.50
C ASN A 217 22.54 -10.72 18.31
N GLU A 218 22.72 -10.86 19.62
CA GLU A 218 21.74 -11.49 20.52
C GLU A 218 20.36 -10.82 20.50
N HIS A 219 20.31 -9.48 20.41
CA HIS A 219 19.06 -8.73 20.33
C HIS A 219 18.32 -9.05 19.01
N HIS A 220 19.04 -9.12 17.90
CA HIS A 220 18.47 -9.52 16.62
C HIS A 220 17.95 -10.97 16.64
N GLN A 221 18.67 -11.89 17.30
CA GLN A 221 18.19 -13.26 17.47
C GLN A 221 16.90 -13.33 18.30
N GLN A 222 16.81 -12.53 19.37
CA GLN A 222 15.58 -12.44 20.18
C GLN A 222 14.41 -11.88 19.38
N LEU A 223 14.62 -10.82 18.58
CA LEU A 223 13.60 -10.26 17.68
C LEU A 223 13.14 -11.25 16.62
N LYS A 224 14.08 -12.02 16.01
CA LYS A 224 13.72 -13.10 15.09
C LYS A 224 12.82 -14.15 15.77
N LYS A 225 13.25 -14.66 16.94
CA LYS A 225 12.49 -15.65 17.71
C LYS A 225 11.10 -15.11 18.08
N PHE A 226 11.02 -13.87 18.52
CA PHE A 226 9.76 -13.21 18.86
C PHE A 226 8.82 -13.14 17.64
N LYS A 227 9.29 -12.61 16.50
CA LYS A 227 8.46 -12.51 15.29
C LYS A 227 8.00 -13.88 14.79
N LEU A 228 8.86 -14.88 14.83
CA LEU A 228 8.49 -16.25 14.47
C LEU A 228 7.46 -16.83 15.42
N SER A 229 7.59 -16.60 16.73
CA SER A 229 6.60 -17.09 17.71
C SER A 229 5.20 -16.50 17.52
N CYS A 230 5.12 -15.30 16.90
CA CYS A 230 3.86 -14.66 16.56
C CYS A 230 3.18 -15.26 15.31
N ILE A 231 3.88 -16.06 14.53
CA ILE A 231 3.38 -16.62 13.26
C ILE A 231 3.33 -18.15 13.33
N GLU A 232 4.32 -18.77 13.99
CA GLU A 232 4.40 -20.23 14.14
C GLU A 232 3.40 -20.71 15.19
N TYR A 233 2.37 -21.36 14.73
CA TYR A 233 1.33 -21.89 15.60
C TYR A 233 1.08 -23.37 15.35
N LYS A 234 0.76 -24.11 16.42
CA LYS A 234 0.72 -25.58 16.39
C LYS A 234 -0.69 -26.18 16.33
N LYS A 235 -1.74 -25.41 16.62
CA LYS A 235 -3.11 -25.92 16.61
C LYS A 235 -3.69 -25.91 15.20
N ASN A 236 -4.62 -26.80 14.93
CA ASN A 236 -5.31 -26.94 13.65
C ASN A 236 -6.55 -26.02 13.57
N THR A 237 -6.38 -24.76 13.95
CA THR A 237 -7.40 -23.70 13.93
C THR A 237 -6.86 -22.47 13.22
N ILE A 238 -7.75 -21.54 12.89
CA ILE A 238 -7.36 -20.25 12.31
C ILE A 238 -7.04 -19.29 13.45
N HIS A 239 -5.95 -18.58 13.27
CA HIS A 239 -5.51 -17.51 14.17
C HIS A 239 -5.63 -16.18 13.51
N HIS A 240 -5.76 -15.15 14.32
CA HIS A 240 -5.64 -13.80 13.83
C HIS A 240 -4.75 -12.98 14.77
N MET A 241 -4.08 -12.00 14.18
CA MET A 241 -3.21 -11.08 14.90
C MET A 241 -3.12 -9.77 14.13
N MET A 242 -3.22 -8.67 14.84
CA MET A 242 -3.02 -7.35 14.25
C MET A 242 -1.53 -7.09 14.05
N TRP A 243 -1.16 -6.70 12.83
CA TRP A 243 0.21 -6.37 12.44
C TRP A 243 0.31 -4.97 11.87
N GLU A 244 1.37 -4.27 12.24
CA GLU A 244 1.91 -3.19 11.44
C GLU A 244 2.80 -3.81 10.34
N MET A 245 2.53 -3.44 9.11
CA MET A 245 3.20 -3.95 7.92
C MET A 245 3.82 -2.78 7.16
N ARG A 246 4.84 -3.05 6.34
CA ARG A 246 5.46 -2.07 5.44
C ARG A 246 5.18 -2.46 4.00
N VAL A 247 4.71 -1.50 3.22
CA VAL A 247 4.57 -1.67 1.77
C VAL A 247 5.92 -1.36 1.13
N VAL A 248 6.39 -2.29 0.30
CA VAL A 248 7.58 -2.12 -0.53
C VAL A 248 7.12 -2.22 -1.98
N ASP A 249 7.21 -1.13 -2.71
CA ASP A 249 6.89 -1.06 -4.13
C ASP A 249 7.98 -0.27 -4.85
N GLY A 250 8.99 -0.98 -5.29
CA GLY A 250 10.17 -0.37 -5.91
C GLY A 250 11.25 -1.40 -6.19
N THR A 251 12.40 -0.93 -6.61
CA THR A 251 13.59 -1.75 -6.83
C THR A 251 14.51 -1.61 -5.63
N GLU A 252 14.91 -2.73 -5.02
CA GLU A 252 15.94 -2.67 -3.98
C GLU A 252 17.30 -2.38 -4.64
N GLU A 253 18.10 -1.52 -4.00
CA GLU A 253 19.50 -1.38 -4.39
C GLU A 253 20.22 -2.70 -4.13
N VAL A 254 20.90 -3.19 -5.15
CA VAL A 254 21.73 -4.38 -5.06
C VAL A 254 23.17 -3.93 -4.88
N GLU A 255 23.84 -4.44 -3.85
CA GLU A 255 25.28 -4.23 -3.71
C GLU A 255 26.00 -4.80 -4.91
N PHE A 256 26.96 -4.02 -5.43
CA PHE A 256 27.82 -4.46 -6.51
C PHE A 256 28.85 -5.45 -5.96
N THR A 257 28.74 -6.69 -6.41
CA THR A 257 29.60 -7.80 -5.96
C THR A 257 30.44 -8.32 -7.12
N GLU A 258 31.52 -9.05 -6.79
CA GLU A 258 32.40 -9.66 -7.77
C GLU A 258 31.69 -10.63 -8.73
N ASP A 259 30.53 -11.18 -8.34
CA ASP A 259 29.76 -12.09 -9.19
C ASP A 259 29.15 -11.40 -10.41
N GLN A 260 29.00 -10.08 -10.36
CA GLN A 260 28.49 -9.25 -11.45
C GLN A 260 29.60 -8.82 -12.45
N LEU A 261 30.85 -9.16 -12.16
CA LEU A 261 32.00 -8.85 -13.00
C LEU A 261 32.16 -9.88 -14.14
N THR A 262 32.55 -9.37 -15.30
CA THR A 262 32.99 -10.24 -16.40
C THR A 262 34.29 -10.96 -16.04
N PRO A 263 34.61 -12.11 -16.69
CA PRO A 263 35.87 -12.82 -16.45
C PRO A 263 37.12 -11.95 -16.61
N LEU A 264 37.10 -11.02 -17.57
CA LEU A 264 38.20 -10.08 -17.80
C LEU A 264 38.36 -9.08 -16.64
N GLN A 265 37.24 -8.58 -16.10
CA GLN A 265 37.25 -7.65 -14.96
C GLN A 265 37.74 -8.35 -13.68
N LYS A 266 37.32 -9.59 -13.44
CA LYS A 266 37.82 -10.42 -12.31
C LYS A 266 39.34 -10.60 -12.40
N MET A 267 39.86 -10.93 -13.59
CA MET A 267 41.29 -11.08 -13.81
C MET A 267 42.05 -9.77 -13.57
N GLN A 268 41.49 -8.60 -13.92
CA GLN A 268 42.13 -7.31 -13.64
C GLN A 268 42.21 -7.00 -12.14
N ILE A 269 41.23 -7.43 -11.36
CA ILE A 269 41.28 -7.33 -9.88
C ILE A 269 42.34 -8.30 -9.31
N GLU A 270 42.33 -9.54 -9.77
CA GLU A 270 43.32 -10.55 -9.34
C GLU A 270 44.78 -10.11 -9.63
N LEU A 271 45.01 -9.42 -10.76
CA LEU A 271 46.29 -8.85 -11.12
C LEU A 271 46.60 -7.54 -10.38
N GLY A 272 45.71 -7.04 -9.54
CA GLY A 272 45.89 -5.79 -8.78
C GLY A 272 45.95 -4.52 -9.64
N THR A 273 45.50 -4.57 -10.91
CA THR A 273 45.47 -3.43 -11.81
C THR A 273 44.22 -2.57 -11.64
N ARG A 274 43.16 -3.14 -11.04
CA ARG A 274 41.89 -2.49 -10.78
C ARG A 274 41.32 -2.99 -9.46
N THR A 275 40.40 -2.22 -8.89
CA THR A 275 39.61 -2.59 -7.70
C THR A 275 38.15 -2.82 -8.08
N LEU A 276 37.37 -3.44 -7.19
CA LEU A 276 35.93 -3.62 -7.40
C LEU A 276 35.22 -2.27 -7.62
N ASP A 277 35.64 -1.24 -6.92
CA ASP A 277 35.05 0.11 -7.03
C ASP A 277 35.32 0.77 -8.39
N ASP A 278 36.39 0.41 -9.09
CA ASP A 278 36.69 0.92 -10.44
C ASP A 278 35.65 0.45 -11.48
N PHE A 279 35.00 -0.67 -11.21
CA PHE A 279 33.97 -1.27 -12.09
C PHE A 279 32.56 -0.96 -11.63
N ARG A 280 32.40 -0.30 -10.48
CA ARG A 280 31.09 0.08 -9.95
C ARG A 280 30.38 1.04 -10.92
N PRO A 281 29.18 0.71 -11.39
CA PRO A 281 28.40 1.62 -12.23
C PRO A 281 28.21 2.97 -11.55
N ARG A 282 28.23 4.04 -12.34
CA ARG A 282 27.89 5.39 -11.85
C ARG A 282 26.38 5.43 -11.60
N GLY A 283 25.93 5.02 -10.43
CA GLY A 283 24.54 4.95 -10.02
C GLY A 283 24.24 3.66 -9.25
N SER A 284 23.10 3.60 -8.58
CA SER A 284 22.69 2.39 -7.88
C SER A 284 22.30 1.27 -8.86
N ILE A 285 22.79 0.07 -8.62
CA ILE A 285 22.34 -1.11 -9.38
C ILE A 285 20.95 -1.46 -8.82
N ARG A 286 19.95 -1.36 -9.68
CA ARG A 286 18.57 -1.69 -9.31
C ARG A 286 18.31 -3.17 -9.54
N GLY A 287 17.88 -3.86 -8.49
CA GLY A 287 17.36 -5.21 -8.56
C GLY A 287 15.98 -5.28 -9.24
N PRO A 288 15.36 -6.47 -9.31
CA PRO A 288 14.00 -6.60 -9.80
C PRO A 288 13.03 -5.78 -8.95
N ARG A 289 11.95 -5.28 -9.57
CA ARG A 289 10.92 -4.55 -8.84
C ARG A 289 10.22 -5.49 -7.87
N ASN A 290 10.24 -5.14 -6.59
CA ASN A 290 9.54 -5.84 -5.53
C ASN A 290 8.20 -5.16 -5.27
N HIS A 291 7.14 -5.95 -5.16
CA HIS A 291 5.84 -5.49 -4.71
C HIS A 291 5.38 -6.38 -3.56
N GLU A 292 5.79 -6.03 -2.34
CA GLU A 292 5.62 -6.85 -1.15
C GLU A 292 4.93 -6.05 -0.03
N ILE A 293 4.14 -6.75 0.77
CA ILE A 293 3.71 -6.26 2.08
C ILE A 293 4.48 -7.03 3.13
N ARG A 294 5.39 -6.36 3.81
CA ARG A 294 6.31 -6.95 4.79
C ARG A 294 5.77 -6.81 6.20
N LEU A 295 5.75 -7.89 6.95
CA LEU A 295 5.45 -7.88 8.38
C LEU A 295 6.54 -7.09 9.11
N PHE A 296 6.15 -6.03 9.80
CA PHE A 296 7.08 -5.19 10.55
C PHE A 296 7.04 -5.48 12.03
N GLU A 297 5.93 -5.20 12.70
CA GLU A 297 5.74 -5.44 14.13
C GLU A 297 4.32 -5.90 14.44
N PRO A 298 4.13 -6.86 15.37
CA PRO A 298 2.81 -7.16 15.87
C PRO A 298 2.28 -5.98 16.69
N VAL A 299 1.03 -5.61 16.45
CA VAL A 299 0.34 -4.57 17.23
C VAL A 299 -0.32 -5.27 18.41
N CYS A 300 0.36 -5.23 19.55
CA CYS A 300 -0.14 -5.83 20.78
C CYS A 300 -1.21 -4.94 21.39
N MET A 301 -2.45 -5.37 21.30
CA MET A 301 -3.57 -4.81 22.04
C MET A 301 -4.02 -5.82 23.09
N GLY A 302 -3.70 -5.58 24.37
CA GLY A 302 -4.10 -6.41 25.49
C GLY A 302 -3.01 -7.27 26.11
N ASP A 303 -3.38 -8.18 27.02
CA ASP A 303 -2.47 -9.02 27.79
C ASP A 303 -1.55 -9.86 26.90
N PHE A 304 -0.28 -9.63 27.05
CA PHE A 304 0.81 -10.15 26.22
C PHE A 304 1.01 -11.67 26.24
N GLU A 305 0.33 -12.40 27.11
CA GLU A 305 0.50 -13.86 27.22
C GLU A 305 0.07 -14.62 25.96
N ASN A 306 -0.79 -14.00 25.12
CA ASN A 306 -1.31 -14.64 23.91
C ASN A 306 -1.51 -13.62 22.77
N GLY A 307 -0.44 -13.02 22.26
CA GLY A 307 -0.51 -12.10 21.11
C GLY A 307 -1.18 -12.68 19.86
N LEU A 308 -1.26 -14.00 19.77
CA LEU A 308 -2.06 -14.76 18.81
C LEU A 308 -3.42 -15.08 19.41
N VAL A 309 -4.47 -14.57 18.79
CA VAL A 309 -5.83 -14.90 19.17
C VAL A 309 -6.30 -16.10 18.36
N ASP A 310 -6.62 -17.20 19.06
CA ASP A 310 -7.28 -18.35 18.45
C ASP A 310 -8.74 -17.94 18.15
N SER A 311 -9.10 -17.90 16.88
CA SER A 311 -10.47 -17.57 16.47
C SER A 311 -11.49 -18.65 16.87
N GLY A 312 -11.02 -19.84 17.23
CA GLY A 312 -11.84 -21.02 17.44
C GLY A 312 -12.39 -21.63 16.14
N MET A 313 -12.15 -20.99 15.01
CA MET A 313 -12.65 -21.43 13.71
C MET A 313 -11.81 -22.60 13.18
N LYS A 314 -12.49 -23.65 12.71
CA LYS A 314 -11.83 -24.78 12.04
C LYS A 314 -11.39 -24.37 10.63
N ILE A 315 -10.35 -25.03 10.13
CA ILE A 315 -9.80 -24.75 8.79
C ILE A 315 -10.89 -24.93 7.73
N SER A 316 -11.71 -25.99 7.79
CA SER A 316 -12.79 -26.20 6.81
C SER A 316 -13.85 -25.10 6.83
N GLU A 317 -14.24 -24.61 8.00
CA GLU A 317 -15.20 -23.51 8.14
C GLU A 317 -14.64 -22.18 7.60
N PHE A 318 -13.33 -22.02 7.69
CA PHE A 318 -12.63 -20.87 7.15
C PHE A 318 -12.54 -20.93 5.61
N GLU A 319 -12.19 -22.09 5.06
CA GLU A 319 -12.11 -22.32 3.61
C GLU A 319 -13.46 -22.04 2.93
N ASP A 320 -14.59 -22.39 3.56
CA ASP A 320 -15.94 -22.08 3.08
C ASP A 320 -16.27 -20.57 3.09
N GLN A 321 -15.54 -19.78 3.87
CA GLN A 321 -15.73 -18.33 3.97
C GLN A 321 -14.73 -17.51 3.14
N ILE A 322 -13.83 -18.18 2.42
CA ILE A 322 -12.92 -17.49 1.48
C ILE A 322 -13.73 -17.01 0.27
N TYR A 323 -13.60 -15.74 -0.05
CA TYR A 323 -14.24 -15.18 -1.23
C TYR A 323 -13.50 -15.58 -2.49
N ILE A 324 -14.20 -16.27 -3.35
CA ILE A 324 -13.75 -16.64 -4.70
C ILE A 324 -14.68 -15.90 -5.68
N PRO A 325 -14.17 -14.95 -6.48
CA PRO A 325 -15.01 -14.26 -7.45
C PRO A 325 -15.55 -15.27 -8.47
N ALA A 326 -16.84 -15.15 -8.81
CA ALA A 326 -17.39 -15.91 -9.91
C ALA A 326 -16.61 -15.53 -11.20
N LYS A 327 -16.10 -16.53 -11.91
CA LYS A 327 -15.53 -16.30 -13.23
C LYS A 327 -16.66 -15.88 -14.15
N ASP A 328 -16.58 -14.66 -14.70
CA ASP A 328 -17.45 -14.29 -15.82
C ASP A 328 -17.14 -15.20 -17.00
N GLU A 329 -18.04 -16.13 -17.32
CA GLU A 329 -17.91 -17.08 -18.44
C GLU A 329 -17.84 -16.38 -19.82
N ASN A 330 -18.02 -15.05 -19.86
CA ASN A 330 -18.01 -14.25 -21.08
C ASN A 330 -16.63 -13.66 -21.49
N VAL A 331 -15.53 -13.97 -20.78
CA VAL A 331 -14.20 -13.38 -21.08
C VAL A 331 -13.33 -14.30 -21.94
N GLU A 332 -13.78 -15.48 -22.35
CA GLU A 332 -12.97 -16.39 -23.18
C GLU A 332 -12.80 -15.96 -24.66
N SER A 333 -13.27 -14.82 -25.10
CA SER A 333 -13.20 -14.42 -26.52
C SER A 333 -12.42 -13.13 -26.84
N MET A 334 -11.51 -12.68 -25.99
CA MET A 334 -10.54 -11.65 -26.36
C MET A 334 -9.12 -12.09 -25.98
N GLU A 335 -8.59 -12.99 -26.79
CA GLU A 335 -7.16 -13.28 -26.83
C GLU A 335 -6.38 -12.06 -27.34
N THR A 336 -5.33 -11.75 -26.59
CA THR A 336 -4.06 -11.15 -27.03
C THR A 336 -4.13 -9.85 -27.83
N VAL A 337 -4.05 -8.73 -27.13
CA VAL A 337 -3.33 -7.57 -27.63
C VAL A 337 -2.10 -7.39 -26.75
N ASP A 338 -0.94 -7.70 -27.31
CA ASP A 338 0.37 -7.48 -26.74
C ASP A 338 0.50 -6.07 -26.17
N GLU A 339 0.78 -5.95 -24.88
CA GLU A 339 1.37 -4.75 -24.29
C GLU A 339 2.80 -4.60 -24.84
N GLN A 340 2.95 -3.98 -25.99
CA GLN A 340 4.22 -3.42 -26.38
C GLN A 340 4.52 -2.23 -25.45
N VAL A 341 5.36 -2.49 -24.48
CA VAL A 341 6.13 -1.47 -23.78
C VAL A 341 6.99 -0.78 -24.83
N SER A 342 6.61 0.42 -25.24
CA SER A 342 7.42 1.26 -26.09
C SER A 342 8.62 1.78 -25.28
N ASP A 343 9.71 1.08 -25.40
CA ASP A 343 11.05 1.53 -25.04
C ASP A 343 11.44 2.65 -26.01
N SER A 344 11.26 3.90 -25.59
CA SER A 344 11.80 5.05 -26.33
C SER A 344 13.27 5.22 -25.99
N SER A 345 14.10 4.41 -26.64
CA SER A 345 15.53 4.68 -26.72
C SER A 345 15.77 5.94 -27.57
N THR A 346 16.39 6.93 -26.96
CA THR A 346 17.06 8.07 -27.57
C THR A 346 17.86 7.63 -28.78
N LYS A 347 17.50 8.16 -29.96
CA LYS A 347 18.38 8.19 -31.10
C LYS A 347 19.18 9.49 -31.07
N ASP A 348 20.46 9.35 -30.91
CA ASP A 348 21.46 10.36 -31.21
C ASP A 348 21.30 10.83 -32.67
N ALA A 349 21.11 12.12 -32.83
CA ALA A 349 21.29 12.78 -34.13
C ALA A 349 22.77 13.17 -34.24
N SER A 350 23.49 12.45 -35.08
CA SER A 350 24.81 12.86 -35.56
C SER A 350 24.68 14.04 -36.48
N ASP A 351 25.51 15.04 -36.23
CA ASP A 351 25.92 16.07 -37.17
C ASP A 351 26.30 15.47 -38.53
N ASP A 352 25.86 16.09 -39.60
CA ASP A 352 26.70 16.43 -40.76
C ASP A 352 25.95 17.33 -41.75
N GLU A 353 26.77 18.29 -42.24
CA GLU A 353 26.68 19.15 -43.44
C GLU A 353 26.03 20.53 -43.30
N LEU A 354 26.90 21.54 -43.16
CA LEU A 354 27.52 22.36 -44.22
C LEU A 354 26.55 23.12 -45.13
N PHE A 355 26.31 24.38 -44.91
CA PHE A 355 26.79 25.57 -45.59
C PHE A 355 26.31 26.82 -44.86
#